data_3f45bf7d38551abca7db7ff0ebd3a96e
#
_entry.id   3f45bf7d38551abca7db7ff0ebd3a96e
#
_cell.length_a   1.000
_cell.length_b   1.000
_cell.length_c   1.000
_cell.angle_alpha   90.00
_cell.angle_beta   90.00
_cell.angle_gamma   90.00
#
_symmetry.space_group_name_H-M   'P 1'
#
loop_
_entity.id
_entity.type
_entity.pdbx_description
1 polymer ?
#
loop_
_entity_poly.entity_id
_entity_poly.type
_entity_poly.pdbx_seq_one_letter_code
_entity_poly.pdbx_strand_id
1 'polypeptide(L)'
;MPVSAQQIISVLPYRLVGGKMIVAMSVNGQERSFIFDTGGQVALTGELCDELGIPVTDSVKTTDANGKEMSLPQVTISSLLTPDGVINFTGVPAMKLASSVPFKCFGVDGFIGSNLFKNMIVEIDGKTKTILISTAEKASTISLRKMIPFSLKGYMPIITLQAGTGNNLEVLFDTGSPGFLSLKNSDYEKLQAGGACRTISEGFGGGSISVGGMVEADVSHR
;
A
#
# COMPACT_ATOMS: atom_id res chain seq x y z
N MET A 1 -23.66 -31.89 -7.90
CA MET A 1 -23.43 -30.98 -6.76
C MET A 1 -22.30 -30.07 -7.16
N PRO A 2 -22.44 -28.73 -7.06
CA PRO A 2 -21.31 -27.86 -7.34
C PRO A 2 -20.23 -28.14 -6.26
N VAL A 3 -19.03 -28.48 -6.69
CA VAL A 3 -17.87 -28.57 -5.82
C VAL A 3 -17.63 -27.12 -5.37
N SER A 4 -17.86 -26.85 -4.08
CA SER A 4 -17.48 -25.56 -3.48
C SER A 4 -15.97 -25.40 -3.68
N ALA A 5 -15.55 -24.39 -4.42
CA ALA A 5 -14.14 -24.08 -4.54
C ALA A 5 -13.57 -23.87 -3.12
N GLN A 6 -12.55 -24.62 -2.77
CA GLN A 6 -11.94 -24.53 -1.45
C GLN A 6 -11.38 -23.12 -1.28
N GLN A 7 -11.82 -22.40 -0.24
CA GLN A 7 -11.31 -21.09 0.09
C GLN A 7 -9.85 -21.25 0.53
N ILE A 8 -8.94 -20.55 -0.17
CA ILE A 8 -7.54 -20.47 0.22
C ILE A 8 -7.39 -19.23 1.08
N ILE A 9 -6.91 -19.40 2.30
CA ILE A 9 -6.64 -18.30 3.24
C ILE A 9 -5.19 -18.38 3.66
N SER A 10 -4.46 -17.28 3.47
CA SER A 10 -3.10 -17.12 3.96
C SER A 10 -3.07 -16.07 5.07
N VAL A 11 -2.24 -16.30 6.07
CA VAL A 11 -2.08 -15.43 7.25
C VAL A 11 -0.70 -14.83 7.24
N LEU A 12 -0.64 -13.50 7.12
CA LEU A 12 0.59 -12.73 7.19
C LEU A 12 0.65 -11.99 8.53
N PRO A 13 1.41 -12.45 9.52
CA PRO A 13 1.70 -11.66 10.70
C PRO A 13 2.49 -10.39 10.31
N TYR A 14 2.21 -9.27 10.96
CA TYR A 14 3.00 -8.07 10.76
C TYR A 14 3.49 -7.47 12.08
N ARG A 15 4.60 -6.76 12.02
CA ARG A 15 5.09 -5.91 13.09
C ARG A 15 4.93 -4.43 12.73
N LEU A 16 4.72 -3.57 13.71
CA LEU A 16 4.68 -2.13 13.49
C LEU A 16 6.06 -1.54 13.78
N VAL A 17 6.59 -0.81 12.81
CA VAL A 17 7.85 -0.05 12.95
C VAL A 17 7.60 1.35 12.39
N GLY A 18 7.71 2.36 13.24
CA GLY A 18 7.43 3.75 12.82
C GLY A 18 6.05 3.95 12.20
N GLY A 19 5.03 3.20 12.66
CA GLY A 19 3.68 3.22 12.11
C GLY A 19 3.47 2.41 10.83
N LYS A 20 4.50 1.81 10.26
CA LYS A 20 4.42 0.97 9.06
C LYS A 20 4.20 -0.50 9.42
N MET A 21 3.35 -1.19 8.66
CA MET A 21 3.15 -2.64 8.77
C MET A 21 4.27 -3.35 8.01
N ILE A 22 5.13 -4.06 8.74
CA ILE A 22 6.21 -4.85 8.15
C ILE A 22 5.81 -6.32 8.15
N VAL A 23 5.77 -6.90 6.96
CA VAL A 23 5.46 -8.33 6.71
C VAL A 23 6.70 -9.06 6.21
N ALA A 24 6.76 -10.35 6.48
CA ALA A 24 7.74 -11.24 5.87
C ALA A 24 7.15 -11.92 4.63
N MET A 25 7.96 -12.06 3.57
CA MET A 25 7.63 -12.84 2.37
C MET A 25 8.90 -13.56 1.90
N SER A 26 8.74 -14.68 1.23
CA SER A 26 9.89 -15.36 0.61
C SER A 26 10.00 -14.96 -0.87
N VAL A 27 11.09 -14.31 -1.25
CA VAL A 27 11.41 -13.94 -2.63
C VAL A 27 12.40 -14.96 -3.19
N ASN A 28 11.97 -15.71 -4.20
CA ASN A 28 12.79 -16.76 -4.84
C ASN A 28 13.45 -17.72 -3.81
N GLY A 29 12.70 -18.06 -2.74
CA GLY A 29 13.16 -18.98 -1.69
C GLY A 29 13.91 -18.32 -0.53
N GLN A 30 14.10 -17.01 -0.51
CA GLN A 30 14.75 -16.28 0.57
C GLN A 30 13.77 -15.38 1.30
N GLU A 31 13.66 -15.55 2.63
CA GLU A 31 12.80 -14.71 3.46
C GLU A 31 13.33 -13.28 3.54
N ARG A 32 12.44 -12.31 3.31
CA ARG A 32 12.70 -10.87 3.28
C ARG A 32 11.59 -10.10 3.97
N SER A 33 11.89 -8.88 4.41
CA SER A 33 10.94 -7.98 5.07
C SER A 33 10.47 -6.88 4.14
N PHE A 34 9.18 -6.56 4.18
CA PHE A 34 8.55 -5.57 3.30
C PHE A 34 7.59 -4.68 4.06
N ILE A 35 7.44 -3.42 3.62
CA ILE A 35 6.31 -2.60 4.02
C ILE A 35 5.08 -3.07 3.24
N PHE A 36 3.98 -3.33 3.94
CA PHE A 36 2.68 -3.58 3.33
C PHE A 36 2.04 -2.25 2.95
N ASP A 37 1.88 -2.01 1.65
CA ASP A 37 1.56 -0.70 1.07
C ASP A 37 0.41 -0.81 0.07
N THR A 38 -0.81 -0.44 0.51
CA THR A 38 -1.99 -0.46 -0.36
C THR A 38 -2.02 0.68 -1.38
N GLY A 39 -1.24 1.73 -1.17
CA GLY A 39 -1.09 2.86 -2.09
C GLY A 39 -0.06 2.63 -3.20
N GLY A 40 0.73 1.56 -3.10
CA GLY A 40 1.81 1.26 -4.01
C GLY A 40 1.65 -0.03 -4.80
N GLN A 41 2.66 -0.33 -5.59
CA GLN A 41 2.84 -1.63 -6.23
C GLN A 41 4.06 -2.35 -5.63
N VAL A 42 4.18 -3.65 -5.93
CA VAL A 42 5.34 -4.43 -5.48
C VAL A 42 6.62 -3.77 -5.97
N ALA A 43 7.55 -3.59 -5.06
CA ALA A 43 8.85 -3.02 -5.35
C ALA A 43 9.95 -3.70 -4.52
N LEU A 44 11.11 -3.87 -5.11
CA LEU A 44 12.31 -4.39 -4.47
C LEU A 44 13.41 -3.33 -4.45
N THR A 45 14.24 -3.34 -3.40
CA THR A 45 15.48 -2.54 -3.40
C THR A 45 16.44 -3.07 -4.47
N GLY A 46 17.29 -2.18 -4.99
CA GLY A 46 18.33 -2.56 -5.94
C GLY A 46 19.28 -3.60 -5.36
N GLU A 47 19.62 -3.46 -4.07
CA GLU A 47 20.48 -4.41 -3.36
C GLU A 47 19.88 -5.81 -3.35
N LEU A 48 18.58 -5.94 -3.04
CA LEU A 48 17.93 -7.26 -3.07
C LEU A 48 17.91 -7.84 -4.48
N CYS A 49 17.60 -7.03 -5.50
CA CYS A 49 17.64 -7.50 -6.89
C CYS A 49 19.01 -8.02 -7.29
N ASP A 50 20.08 -7.29 -6.89
CA ASP A 50 21.45 -7.64 -7.22
C ASP A 50 21.91 -8.89 -6.46
N GLU A 51 21.56 -9.01 -5.17
CA GLU A 51 21.83 -10.18 -4.33
C GLU A 51 21.19 -11.46 -4.88
N LEU A 52 19.92 -11.36 -5.33
CA LEU A 52 19.16 -12.50 -5.85
C LEU A 52 19.38 -12.74 -7.36
N GLY A 53 20.18 -11.93 -8.02
CA GLY A 53 20.43 -12.03 -9.46
C GLY A 53 19.17 -11.82 -10.30
N ILE A 54 18.22 -10.96 -9.84
CA ILE A 54 16.98 -10.66 -10.56
C ILE A 54 17.26 -9.58 -11.61
N PRO A 55 17.22 -9.92 -12.91
CA PRO A 55 17.58 -8.97 -13.96
C PRO A 55 16.46 -7.93 -14.18
N VAL A 56 16.86 -6.75 -14.63
CA VAL A 56 15.91 -5.76 -15.17
C VAL A 56 15.35 -6.30 -16.49
N THR A 57 14.03 -6.34 -16.59
CA THR A 57 13.29 -6.86 -17.75
C THR A 57 12.68 -5.77 -18.61
N ASP A 58 12.35 -4.61 -18.01
CA ASP A 58 11.69 -3.49 -18.67
C ASP A 58 11.86 -2.20 -17.84
N SER A 59 11.16 -1.14 -18.22
CA SER A 59 11.00 0.09 -17.45
C SER A 59 9.54 0.50 -17.38
N VAL A 60 9.09 0.99 -16.22
CA VAL A 60 7.73 1.45 -16.00
C VAL A 60 7.71 2.94 -15.71
N LYS A 61 6.85 3.67 -16.42
CA LYS A 61 6.54 5.06 -16.09
C LYS A 61 5.61 5.08 -14.88
N THR A 62 5.98 5.82 -13.88
CA THR A 62 5.21 5.97 -12.65
C THR A 62 5.26 7.41 -12.17
N THR A 63 4.38 7.73 -11.23
CA THR A 63 4.32 9.06 -10.62
C THR A 63 4.45 8.89 -9.11
N ASP A 64 5.32 9.66 -8.49
CA ASP A 64 5.45 9.64 -7.03
C ASP A 64 4.28 10.37 -6.33
N ALA A 65 4.24 10.31 -5.01
CA ALA A 65 3.19 10.95 -4.20
C ALA A 65 3.10 12.48 -4.41
N ASN A 66 4.18 13.12 -4.88
CA ASN A 66 4.22 14.54 -5.19
C ASN A 66 3.78 14.88 -6.64
N GLY A 67 3.39 13.88 -7.42
CA GLY A 67 3.01 14.04 -8.82
C GLY A 67 4.18 14.13 -9.80
N LYS A 68 5.41 13.81 -9.38
CA LYS A 68 6.59 13.80 -10.25
C LYS A 68 6.63 12.51 -11.07
N GLU A 69 6.60 12.65 -12.38
CA GLU A 69 6.78 11.52 -13.29
C GLU A 69 8.25 11.05 -13.27
N MET A 70 8.41 9.73 -13.27
CA MET A 70 9.70 9.06 -13.35
C MET A 70 9.58 7.73 -14.10
N SER A 71 10.68 7.26 -14.65
CA SER A 71 10.79 5.92 -15.20
C SER A 71 11.66 5.09 -14.26
N LEU A 72 11.11 3.98 -13.79
CA LEU A 72 11.81 3.05 -12.91
C LEU A 72 12.08 1.73 -13.63
N PRO A 73 13.24 1.11 -13.41
CA PRO A 73 13.49 -0.23 -13.90
C PRO A 73 12.47 -1.22 -13.34
N GLN A 74 12.00 -2.13 -14.19
CA GLN A 74 11.09 -3.21 -13.82
C GLN A 74 11.84 -4.53 -13.81
N VAL A 75 11.54 -5.36 -12.82
CA VAL A 75 12.03 -6.73 -12.67
C VAL A 75 10.85 -7.69 -12.56
N THR A 76 11.11 -8.98 -12.72
CA THR A 76 10.09 -10.02 -12.53
C THR A 76 10.53 -10.98 -11.44
N ILE A 77 9.74 -11.07 -10.36
CA ILE A 77 9.95 -12.03 -9.28
C ILE A 77 9.37 -13.37 -9.71
N SER A 78 10.19 -14.41 -9.77
CA SER A 78 9.75 -15.74 -10.21
C SER A 78 8.80 -16.39 -9.21
N SER A 79 9.07 -16.22 -7.90
CA SER A 79 8.26 -16.76 -6.80
C SER A 79 8.24 -15.78 -5.63
N LEU A 80 7.05 -15.39 -5.21
CA LEU A 80 6.81 -14.58 -4.02
C LEU A 80 5.81 -15.33 -3.13
N LEU A 81 6.32 -15.98 -2.08
CA LEU A 81 5.57 -16.92 -1.24
C LEU A 81 5.21 -16.26 0.08
N THR A 82 3.97 -16.46 0.52
CA THR A 82 3.52 -16.04 1.86
C THR A 82 4.24 -16.80 2.96
N PRO A 83 4.40 -16.23 4.18
CA PRO A 83 5.20 -16.86 5.25
C PRO A 83 4.66 -18.19 5.73
N ASP A 84 3.36 -18.44 5.59
CA ASP A 84 2.72 -19.73 5.88
C ASP A 84 2.83 -20.74 4.74
N GLY A 85 3.43 -20.36 3.61
CA GLY A 85 3.60 -21.22 2.45
C GLY A 85 2.33 -21.52 1.66
N VAL A 86 1.21 -20.84 1.94
CA VAL A 86 -0.10 -21.16 1.36
C VAL A 86 -0.29 -20.55 -0.03
N ILE A 87 0.14 -19.29 -0.23
CA ILE A 87 -0.02 -18.60 -1.50
C ILE A 87 1.35 -18.31 -2.11
N ASN A 88 1.57 -18.78 -3.33
CA ASN A 88 2.75 -18.44 -4.12
C ASN A 88 2.32 -17.62 -5.34
N PHE A 89 2.71 -16.35 -5.36
CA PHE A 89 2.56 -15.49 -6.53
C PHE A 89 3.74 -15.70 -7.47
N THR A 90 3.48 -16.01 -8.72
CA THR A 90 4.52 -16.30 -9.72
C THR A 90 4.54 -15.27 -10.82
N GLY A 91 5.75 -14.95 -11.34
CA GLY A 91 5.89 -13.98 -12.43
C GLY A 91 5.45 -12.56 -12.03
N VAL A 92 5.71 -12.16 -10.79
CA VAL A 92 5.24 -10.87 -10.24
C VAL A 92 6.08 -9.72 -10.80
N PRO A 93 5.47 -8.78 -11.53
CA PRO A 93 6.18 -7.57 -11.92
C PRO A 93 6.42 -6.68 -10.70
N ALA A 94 7.63 -6.21 -10.53
CA ALA A 94 8.04 -5.35 -9.43
C ALA A 94 8.92 -4.20 -9.93
N MET A 95 8.84 -3.04 -9.28
CA MET A 95 9.76 -1.93 -9.53
C MET A 95 11.10 -2.21 -8.83
N LYS A 96 12.22 -1.94 -9.51
CA LYS A 96 13.54 -1.89 -8.87
C LYS A 96 13.78 -0.46 -8.38
N LEU A 97 13.87 -0.28 -7.09
CA LEU A 97 14.08 1.01 -6.44
C LEU A 97 15.57 1.24 -6.16
N ALA A 98 16.00 2.48 -6.29
CA ALA A 98 17.30 2.85 -5.73
C ALA A 98 17.29 2.64 -4.21
N SER A 99 18.44 2.23 -3.66
CA SER A 99 18.59 2.14 -2.21
C SER A 99 18.32 3.49 -1.57
N SER A 100 17.55 3.47 -0.49
CA SER A 100 17.26 4.68 0.26
C SER A 100 17.48 4.47 1.76
N VAL A 101 17.85 5.54 2.44
CA VAL A 101 18.00 5.54 3.90
C VAL A 101 16.73 5.03 4.61
N PRO A 102 15.51 5.41 4.22
CA PRO A 102 14.29 4.89 4.82
C PRO A 102 14.19 3.38 4.82
N PHE A 103 14.53 2.69 3.74
CA PHE A 103 14.48 1.21 3.70
C PHE A 103 15.41 0.60 4.76
N LYS A 104 16.61 1.14 4.89
CA LYS A 104 17.58 0.69 5.89
C LYS A 104 17.10 0.96 7.32
N CYS A 105 16.48 2.12 7.57
CA CYS A 105 15.92 2.47 8.88
C CYS A 105 14.78 1.53 9.31
N PHE A 106 13.93 1.10 8.37
CA PHE A 106 12.85 0.14 8.64
C PHE A 106 13.32 -1.31 8.62
N GLY A 107 14.53 -1.58 8.11
CA GLY A 107 15.06 -2.93 7.92
C GLY A 107 14.21 -3.73 6.94
N VAL A 108 13.92 -3.14 5.76
CA VAL A 108 13.06 -3.73 4.74
C VAL A 108 13.73 -3.70 3.37
N ASP A 109 13.31 -4.63 2.53
CA ASP A 109 13.84 -4.86 1.19
C ASP A 109 12.92 -4.34 0.08
N GLY A 110 11.83 -3.66 0.45
CA GLY A 110 10.88 -3.09 -0.52
C GLY A 110 9.46 -2.97 0.00
N PHE A 111 8.50 -3.02 -0.94
CA PHE A 111 7.06 -2.92 -0.69
C PHE A 111 6.31 -4.14 -1.23
N ILE A 112 5.27 -4.56 -0.49
CA ILE A 112 4.22 -5.46 -0.98
C ILE A 112 3.00 -4.58 -1.27
N GLY A 113 2.72 -4.38 -2.56
CA GLY A 113 1.70 -3.45 -3.03
C GLY A 113 0.37 -4.10 -3.37
N SER A 114 -0.68 -3.27 -3.49
CA SER A 114 -2.05 -3.73 -3.76
C SER A 114 -2.23 -4.36 -5.15
N ASN A 115 -1.33 -4.11 -6.10
CA ASN A 115 -1.36 -4.78 -7.40
C ASN A 115 -1.24 -6.31 -7.30
N LEU A 116 -0.69 -6.83 -6.18
CA LEU A 116 -0.57 -8.27 -5.93
C LEU A 116 -1.92 -8.92 -5.61
N PHE A 117 -2.85 -8.18 -5.02
CA PHE A 117 -4.08 -8.73 -4.43
C PHE A 117 -5.33 -8.53 -5.29
N LYS A 118 -5.14 -8.31 -6.60
CA LYS A 118 -6.24 -8.21 -7.54
C LYS A 118 -7.13 -9.46 -7.46
N ASN A 119 -8.44 -9.27 -7.28
CA ASN A 119 -9.43 -10.36 -7.11
C ASN A 119 -9.27 -11.18 -5.82
N MET A 120 -8.63 -10.62 -4.80
CA MET A 120 -8.52 -11.23 -3.48
C MET A 120 -9.19 -10.34 -2.42
N ILE A 121 -9.55 -10.95 -1.31
CA ILE A 121 -9.96 -10.23 -0.11
C ILE A 121 -8.75 -10.09 0.79
N VAL A 122 -8.49 -8.86 1.22
CA VAL A 122 -7.44 -8.53 2.19
C VAL A 122 -8.10 -8.01 3.45
N GLU A 123 -7.92 -8.71 4.56
CA GLU A 123 -8.44 -8.31 5.87
C GLU A 123 -7.27 -7.94 6.77
N ILE A 124 -7.26 -6.70 7.30
CA ILE A 124 -6.21 -6.22 8.20
C ILE A 124 -6.78 -6.16 9.62
N ASP A 125 -6.26 -6.99 10.51
CA ASP A 125 -6.63 -6.98 11.93
C ASP A 125 -5.54 -6.31 12.77
N GLY A 126 -5.85 -5.10 13.24
CA GLY A 126 -4.96 -4.32 14.10
C GLY A 126 -4.78 -4.90 15.51
N LYS A 127 -5.70 -5.75 15.99
CA LYS A 127 -5.63 -6.37 17.33
C LYS A 127 -4.68 -7.55 17.34
N THR A 128 -4.86 -8.46 16.39
CA THR A 128 -4.02 -9.65 16.25
C THR A 128 -2.72 -9.36 15.50
N LYS A 129 -2.62 -8.19 14.85
CA LYS A 129 -1.51 -7.81 13.96
C LYS A 129 -1.31 -8.83 12.85
N THR A 130 -2.39 -9.18 12.18
CA THR A 130 -2.38 -10.12 11.05
C THR A 130 -3.07 -9.50 9.84
N ILE A 131 -2.60 -9.90 8.67
CA ILE A 131 -3.24 -9.65 7.39
C ILE A 131 -3.67 -11.00 6.85
N LEU A 132 -4.97 -11.16 6.59
CA LEU A 132 -5.53 -12.35 5.97
C LEU A 132 -5.74 -12.07 4.48
N ILE A 133 -5.28 -12.98 3.65
CA ILE A 133 -5.45 -12.92 2.18
C ILE A 133 -6.25 -14.14 1.78
N SER A 134 -7.41 -13.92 1.13
CA SER A 134 -8.26 -15.02 0.72
C SER A 134 -8.76 -14.87 -0.71
N THR A 135 -9.03 -16.02 -1.34
CA THR A 135 -9.62 -16.13 -2.68
C THR A 135 -11.15 -16.22 -2.64
N ALA A 136 -11.77 -15.97 -1.49
CA ALA A 136 -13.21 -16.04 -1.32
C ALA A 136 -13.92 -15.01 -2.19
N GLU A 137 -15.01 -15.41 -2.85
CA GLU A 137 -15.86 -14.50 -3.61
C GLU A 137 -16.65 -13.54 -2.72
N LYS A 138 -16.82 -13.86 -1.43
CA LYS A 138 -17.53 -13.05 -0.43
C LYS A 138 -16.89 -13.19 0.93
N ALA A 139 -16.61 -12.06 1.57
CA ALA A 139 -16.33 -12.05 3.00
C ALA A 139 -17.59 -12.43 3.77
N SER A 140 -17.59 -13.61 4.39
CA SER A 140 -18.79 -14.20 5.02
C SER A 140 -19.24 -13.47 6.29
N THR A 141 -18.43 -12.57 6.83
CA THR A 141 -18.62 -11.96 8.17
C THR A 141 -18.77 -10.46 8.18
N ILE A 142 -18.68 -9.77 7.03
CA ILE A 142 -18.72 -8.31 6.97
C ILE A 142 -20.18 -7.83 6.89
N SER A 143 -20.57 -7.00 7.87
CA SER A 143 -21.85 -6.30 7.84
C SER A 143 -21.83 -5.23 6.75
N LEU A 144 -22.73 -5.33 5.77
CA LEU A 144 -22.88 -4.36 4.68
C LEU A 144 -23.14 -2.92 5.17
N ARG A 145 -23.66 -2.76 6.40
CA ARG A 145 -23.91 -1.43 7.01
C ARG A 145 -22.64 -0.69 7.43
N LYS A 146 -21.48 -1.36 7.44
CA LYS A 146 -20.18 -0.79 7.80
C LYS A 146 -19.19 -0.74 6.63
N MET A 147 -19.69 -0.91 5.41
CA MET A 147 -18.83 -0.91 4.22
C MET A 147 -18.74 0.49 3.64
N ILE A 148 -17.52 0.91 3.38
CA ILE A 148 -17.23 2.10 2.58
C ILE A 148 -16.91 1.60 1.18
N PRO A 149 -17.69 2.00 0.15
CA PRO A 149 -17.38 1.64 -1.22
C PRO A 149 -16.09 2.33 -1.67
N PHE A 150 -15.30 1.65 -2.47
CA PHE A 150 -14.12 2.22 -3.10
C PHE A 150 -14.09 1.90 -4.59
N SER A 151 -13.39 2.74 -5.35
CA SER A 151 -13.03 2.48 -6.74
C SER A 151 -11.55 2.11 -6.84
N LEU A 152 -11.17 1.40 -7.91
CA LEU A 152 -9.77 1.17 -8.20
C LEU A 152 -9.31 2.12 -9.30
N LYS A 153 -8.29 2.93 -9.02
CA LYS A 153 -7.56 3.68 -10.04
C LYS A 153 -6.29 2.88 -10.38
N GLY A 154 -6.39 2.05 -11.41
CA GLY A 154 -5.41 1.00 -11.65
C GLY A 154 -5.52 -0.11 -10.59
N TYR A 155 -4.59 -0.15 -9.67
CA TYR A 155 -4.57 -1.06 -8.50
C TYR A 155 -4.80 -0.33 -7.16
N MET A 156 -4.80 1.00 -7.17
CA MET A 156 -4.89 1.83 -5.97
C MET A 156 -6.35 1.99 -5.52
N PRO A 157 -6.68 1.66 -4.26
CA PRO A 157 -8.03 1.83 -3.72
C PRO A 157 -8.30 3.30 -3.39
N ILE A 158 -9.28 3.88 -4.07
CA ILE A 158 -9.74 5.26 -3.88
C ILE A 158 -11.07 5.26 -3.16
N ILE A 159 -11.14 5.90 -2.02
CA ILE A 159 -12.37 6.11 -1.24
C ILE A 159 -12.83 7.56 -1.38
N THR A 160 -14.15 7.76 -1.32
CA THR A 160 -14.73 9.11 -1.29
C THR A 160 -15.08 9.46 0.15
N LEU A 161 -14.46 10.52 0.66
CA LEU A 161 -14.78 11.09 1.98
C LEU A 161 -15.66 12.33 1.80
N GLN A 162 -16.69 12.47 2.64
CA GLN A 162 -17.39 13.73 2.80
C GLN A 162 -16.68 14.58 3.84
N ALA A 163 -16.26 15.78 3.46
CA ALA A 163 -15.59 16.71 4.35
C ALA A 163 -16.37 18.02 4.44
N GLY A 164 -16.70 18.42 5.65
CA GLY A 164 -17.45 19.67 5.93
C GLY A 164 -18.83 19.72 5.25
N THR A 165 -19.21 20.88 4.74
CA THR A 165 -20.54 21.16 4.18
C THR A 165 -20.73 20.67 2.75
N GLY A 166 -20.40 19.41 2.46
CA GLY A 166 -20.79 18.77 1.20
C GLY A 166 -19.68 18.64 0.14
N ASN A 167 -18.43 18.89 0.47
CA ASN A 167 -17.31 18.59 -0.41
C ASN A 167 -16.94 17.12 -0.37
N ASN A 168 -16.93 16.46 -1.55
CA ASN A 168 -16.43 15.11 -1.71
C ASN A 168 -14.94 15.18 -2.05
N LEU A 169 -14.13 14.41 -1.29
CA LEU A 169 -12.71 14.24 -1.52
C LEU A 169 -12.43 12.81 -1.95
N GLU A 170 -11.76 12.64 -3.07
CA GLU A 170 -11.19 11.34 -3.43
C GLU A 170 -9.83 11.18 -2.75
N VAL A 171 -9.71 10.18 -1.89
CA VAL A 171 -8.49 9.90 -1.16
C VAL A 171 -8.02 8.46 -1.41
N LEU A 172 -6.71 8.30 -1.51
CA LEU A 172 -6.08 7.00 -1.61
C LEU A 172 -6.07 6.34 -0.23
N PHE A 173 -6.57 5.11 -0.13
CA PHE A 173 -6.40 4.29 1.08
C PHE A 173 -5.00 3.68 1.06
N ASP A 174 -4.08 4.27 1.81
CA ASP A 174 -2.64 4.00 1.73
C ASP A 174 -2.07 3.61 3.10
N THR A 175 -1.80 2.32 3.28
CA THR A 175 -1.16 1.80 4.50
C THR A 175 0.36 2.04 4.52
N GLY A 176 0.94 2.44 3.40
CA GLY A 176 2.33 2.87 3.28
C GLY A 176 2.54 4.33 3.72
N SER A 177 1.48 5.14 3.81
CA SER A 177 1.57 6.52 4.29
C SER A 177 1.81 6.60 5.82
N PRO A 178 2.59 7.56 6.30
CA PRO A 178 2.83 7.73 7.74
C PRO A 178 1.72 8.49 8.46
N GLY A 179 0.81 9.14 7.72
CA GLY A 179 -0.23 10.01 8.25
C GLY A 179 -1.60 9.37 8.27
N PHE A 180 -2.54 10.02 8.98
CA PHE A 180 -3.95 9.62 8.95
C PHE A 180 -4.63 10.10 7.65
N LEU A 181 -4.37 11.36 7.26
CA LEU A 181 -4.93 11.97 6.05
C LEU A 181 -3.96 13.03 5.54
N SER A 182 -3.54 12.88 4.29
CA SER A 182 -2.77 13.88 3.55
C SER A 182 -3.62 14.46 2.44
N LEU A 183 -3.70 15.78 2.35
CA LEU A 183 -4.48 16.49 1.33
C LEU A 183 -3.57 17.36 0.47
N LYS A 184 -3.93 17.53 -0.80
CA LYS A 184 -3.33 18.57 -1.63
C LYS A 184 -3.75 19.94 -1.12
N ASN A 185 -2.89 20.94 -1.26
CA ASN A 185 -3.20 22.32 -0.83
C ASN A 185 -4.54 22.84 -1.41
N SER A 186 -4.82 22.53 -2.69
CA SER A 186 -6.07 22.91 -3.34
C SER A 186 -7.32 22.29 -2.72
N ASP A 187 -7.21 21.09 -2.17
CA ASP A 187 -8.32 20.40 -1.52
C ASP A 187 -8.46 20.88 -0.06
N TYR A 188 -7.34 21.16 0.59
CA TYR A 188 -7.32 21.81 1.89
C TYR A 188 -7.99 23.19 1.89
N GLU A 189 -7.68 24.03 0.90
CA GLU A 189 -8.28 25.36 0.75
C GLU A 189 -9.80 25.30 0.55
N LYS A 190 -10.30 24.29 -0.18
CA LYS A 190 -11.75 24.05 -0.36
C LYS A 190 -12.47 23.68 0.94
N LEU A 191 -11.77 23.13 1.92
CA LEU A 191 -12.38 22.75 3.21
C LEU A 191 -12.61 23.94 4.13
N GLN A 192 -12.18 25.16 3.76
CA GLN A 192 -12.26 26.38 4.57
C GLN A 192 -11.78 26.18 6.01
N ALA A 193 -10.84 25.28 6.19
CA ALA A 193 -10.31 24.96 7.50
C ALA A 193 -9.43 26.11 7.96
N GLY A 194 -9.90 26.84 8.97
CA GLY A 194 -9.10 27.87 9.62
C GLY A 194 -8.04 27.23 10.47
N GLY A 195 -6.79 27.56 10.23
CA GLY A 195 -5.65 27.07 11.01
C GLY A 195 -4.43 26.79 10.15
N ALA A 196 -3.28 26.72 10.79
CA ALA A 196 -2.03 26.44 10.09
C ALA A 196 -1.92 24.93 9.77
N CYS A 197 -1.56 24.46 8.57
CA CYS A 197 -1.38 23.06 8.18
C CYS A 197 0.08 22.64 8.16
N ARG A 198 0.36 21.38 8.41
CA ARG A 198 1.69 20.81 8.20
C ARG A 198 1.72 20.13 6.83
N THR A 199 2.50 20.66 5.90
CA THR A 199 2.75 20.02 4.62
C THR A 199 3.91 19.04 4.80
N ILE A 200 3.67 17.77 4.54
CA ILE A 200 4.70 16.75 4.45
C ILE A 200 4.79 16.37 2.98
N SER A 201 5.98 16.48 2.41
CA SER A 201 6.24 15.96 1.08
C SER A 201 6.70 14.51 1.21
N GLU A 202 5.90 13.60 0.69
CA GLU A 202 6.18 12.17 0.64
C GLU A 202 6.49 11.77 -0.79
N GLY A 203 7.66 11.20 -1.04
CA GLY A 203 8.04 10.71 -2.36
C GLY A 203 9.52 10.38 -2.46
N PHE A 204 9.87 9.60 -3.46
CA PHE A 204 11.27 9.17 -3.70
C PHE A 204 12.18 10.29 -4.23
N GLY A 205 11.65 11.47 -4.50
CA GLY A 205 12.32 12.57 -5.17
C GLY A 205 12.91 13.66 -4.26
N GLY A 206 12.96 13.47 -2.95
CA GLY A 206 13.46 14.47 -1.99
C GLY A 206 12.55 15.71 -1.97
N GLY A 207 11.71 15.83 -0.97
CA GLY A 207 10.76 16.92 -0.85
C GLY A 207 11.18 17.98 0.15
N SER A 208 10.64 19.18 -0.03
CA SER A 208 10.68 20.23 0.96
C SER A 208 9.61 20.02 2.02
N ILE A 209 9.93 20.30 3.27
CA ILE A 209 8.96 20.27 4.37
C ILE A 209 8.44 21.68 4.58
N SER A 210 7.13 21.87 4.45
CA SER A 210 6.45 23.09 4.87
C SER A 210 5.56 22.77 6.07
N VAL A 211 5.55 23.59 7.10
CA VAL A 211 4.81 23.32 8.34
C VAL A 211 3.59 24.21 8.45
N GLY A 212 2.45 23.60 8.60
CA GLY A 212 1.22 24.30 8.84
C GLY A 212 0.20 23.50 9.67
N GLY A 213 -0.79 23.93 10.35
CA GLY A 213 -1.54 23.44 11.48
C GLY A 213 -2.58 22.32 11.30
N MET A 214 -3.26 21.95 12.37
CA MET A 214 -4.27 20.89 12.39
C MET A 214 -5.62 21.35 11.87
N VAL A 215 -6.28 20.50 11.10
CA VAL A 215 -7.68 20.61 10.72
C VAL A 215 -8.46 19.57 11.50
N GLU A 216 -9.43 20.01 12.32
CA GLU A 216 -10.51 19.13 12.73
C GLU A 216 -11.53 19.11 11.59
N ALA A 217 -11.53 18.03 10.83
CA ALA A 217 -12.59 17.75 9.89
C ALA A 217 -13.55 16.74 10.53
N ASP A 218 -14.82 17.12 10.66
CA ASP A 218 -15.87 16.16 10.97
C ASP A 218 -16.04 15.24 9.76
N VAL A 219 -15.48 14.04 9.85
CA VAL A 219 -15.68 12.98 8.87
C VAL A 219 -16.95 12.22 9.27
N SER A 220 -18.09 12.64 8.74
CA SER A 220 -19.35 11.91 8.96
C SER A 220 -19.47 10.81 7.92
N HIS A 221 -19.65 9.58 8.40
CA HIS A 221 -20.08 8.45 7.58
C HIS A 221 -21.60 8.48 7.44
N ARG A 222 -22.12 8.51 6.21
CA ARG A 222 -23.52 8.19 5.91
C ARG A 222 -23.64 6.81 5.28
#